data_004d9e03f754d866d22e2e1c8d2f247f
#
_entry.id   004d9e03f754d866d22e2e1c8d2f247f
#
_cell.length_a   1.000
_cell.length_b   1.000
_cell.length_c   1.000
_cell.angle_alpha   90.00
_cell.angle_beta   90.00
_cell.angle_gamma   90.00
#
_symmetry.space_group_name_H-M   'P 1'
#
loop_
_entity.id
_entity.type
_entity.pdbx_description
1 polymer ?
#
loop_
_entity_poly.entity_id
_entity_poly.type
_entity_poly.pdbx_seq_one_letter_code
_entity_poly.pdbx_strand_id
1 'polypeptide(L)'
;GKETPKKFSKEALEDMLHKLDSGDYGHILRAKGIVNGEDGWLEFDYVPEEHEVRAGHPDYTGRLCVIGAELKEDGLAELFGV
;
A
#
# COMPACT_ATOMS: atom_id res chain seq x y z
N GLY A 1 5.46 -9.90 0.74
CA GLY A 1 4.62 -9.29 1.75
C GLY A 1 5.42 -8.68 2.88
N LYS A 2 4.86 -7.70 3.51
CA LYS A 2 5.52 -7.02 4.63
C LYS A 2 4.51 -6.63 5.69
N GLU A 3 4.91 -6.76 6.96
CA GLU A 3 4.08 -6.36 8.09
C GLU A 3 4.59 -5.05 8.67
N THR A 4 3.68 -4.23 9.20
CA THR A 4 4.04 -2.96 9.81
C THR A 4 3.02 -2.52 10.86
N PRO A 5 3.46 -1.99 12.00
CA PRO A 5 2.55 -1.40 12.99
C PRO A 5 2.20 0.06 12.67
N LYS A 6 2.73 0.60 11.59
CA LYS A 6 2.57 2.00 11.24
C LYS A 6 1.11 2.36 11.00
N LYS A 7 0.72 3.56 11.43
CA LYS A 7 -0.58 4.13 11.11
C LYS A 7 -0.49 4.97 9.84
N PHE A 8 -1.51 4.87 9.01
CA PHE A 8 -1.59 5.61 7.75
C PHE A 8 -2.81 6.51 7.76
N SER A 9 -2.71 7.70 7.18
CA SER A 9 -3.91 8.46 6.86
C SER A 9 -4.45 7.94 5.53
N LYS A 10 -5.76 8.02 5.35
CA LYS A 10 -6.39 7.59 4.10
C LYS A 10 -5.84 8.38 2.90
N GLU A 11 -5.69 9.69 3.07
CA GLU A 11 -5.15 10.56 2.00
C GLU A 11 -3.72 10.19 1.62
N ALA A 12 -2.87 9.95 2.63
CA ALA A 12 -1.48 9.56 2.37
C ALA A 12 -1.42 8.22 1.65
N LEU A 13 -2.25 7.26 2.07
CA LEU A 13 -2.29 5.94 1.45
C LEU A 13 -2.76 6.04 -0.01
N GLU A 14 -3.79 6.83 -0.28
CA GLU A 14 -4.25 7.04 -1.64
C GLU A 14 -3.17 7.67 -2.53
N ASP A 15 -2.41 8.62 -1.99
CA ASP A 15 -1.30 9.24 -2.70
C ASP A 15 -0.18 8.23 -3.00
N MET A 16 0.15 7.38 -2.02
CA MET A 16 1.13 6.32 -2.20
C MET A 16 0.73 5.36 -3.32
N LEU A 17 -0.53 4.96 -3.35
CA LEU A 17 -1.04 4.06 -4.39
C LEU A 17 -1.01 4.73 -5.77
N HIS A 18 -1.35 6.01 -5.82
CA HIS A 18 -1.28 6.77 -7.07
C HIS A 18 0.16 6.81 -7.62
N LYS A 19 1.14 6.93 -6.74
CA LYS A 19 2.55 6.95 -7.14
C LYS A 19 3.02 5.64 -7.76
N LEU A 20 2.35 4.54 -7.49
CA LEU A 20 2.69 3.27 -8.10
C LEU A 20 2.49 3.27 -9.63
N ASP A 21 1.67 4.18 -10.16
CA ASP A 21 1.45 4.32 -11.59
C ASP A 21 2.63 5.00 -12.31
N SER A 22 3.54 5.61 -11.58
CA SER A 22 4.66 6.35 -12.17
C SER A 22 5.67 5.48 -12.91
N GLY A 23 5.75 4.20 -12.55
CA GLY A 23 6.79 3.32 -13.05
C GLY A 23 8.08 3.37 -12.25
N ASP A 24 8.21 4.32 -11.33
CA ASP A 24 9.44 4.51 -10.54
C ASP A 24 9.70 3.38 -9.55
N TYR A 25 8.68 2.57 -9.25
CA TYR A 25 8.78 1.47 -8.29
C TYR A 25 8.81 0.10 -8.94
N GLY A 26 8.91 0.06 -10.25
CA GLY A 26 8.89 -1.14 -11.04
C GLY A 26 7.54 -1.32 -11.75
N HIS A 27 7.36 -2.47 -12.38
CA HIS A 27 6.13 -2.79 -13.09
C HIS A 27 5.15 -3.45 -12.12
N ILE A 28 4.30 -2.64 -11.50
CA ILE A 28 3.36 -3.12 -10.47
C ILE A 28 2.14 -3.73 -11.16
N LEU A 29 1.88 -5.00 -10.91
CA LEU A 29 0.69 -5.68 -11.42
C LEU A 29 -0.47 -5.60 -10.45
N ARG A 30 -0.18 -5.69 -9.16
CA ARG A 30 -1.19 -5.61 -8.13
C ARG A 30 -0.55 -5.25 -6.79
N ALA A 31 -1.25 -4.50 -5.99
CA ALA A 31 -0.89 -4.31 -4.59
C ALA A 31 -2.16 -4.40 -3.76
N LYS A 32 -2.03 -4.93 -2.56
CA LYS A 32 -3.16 -4.98 -1.64
C LYS A 32 -2.65 -5.01 -0.20
N GLY A 33 -3.51 -4.68 0.70
CA GLY A 33 -3.14 -4.73 2.09
C GLY A 33 -4.26 -4.30 3.01
N ILE A 34 -3.99 -4.49 4.28
CA ILE A 34 -4.80 -3.98 5.36
C ILE A 34 -3.84 -3.30 6.33
N VAL A 35 -4.13 -2.05 6.70
CA VAL A 35 -3.24 -1.27 7.53
C VAL A 35 -4.02 -0.52 8.60
N ASN A 36 -3.35 -0.20 9.70
CA ASN A 36 -3.94 0.60 10.76
C ASN A 36 -4.06 2.04 10.25
N GLY A 37 -5.25 2.60 10.32
CA GLY A 37 -5.49 3.98 9.95
C GLY A 37 -5.69 4.86 11.18
N GLU A 38 -5.72 6.17 10.97
CA GLU A 38 -5.91 7.13 12.05
C GLU A 38 -7.33 7.07 12.65
N ASP A 39 -8.31 6.77 11.80
CA ASP A 39 -9.71 6.67 12.20
C ASP A 39 -10.27 5.25 12.10
N GLY A 40 -9.40 4.25 12.11
CA GLY A 40 -9.78 2.86 11.98
C GLY A 40 -8.95 2.16 10.91
N TRP A 41 -9.10 0.87 10.81
CA TRP A 41 -8.34 0.08 9.86
C TRP A 41 -8.78 0.36 8.43
N LEU A 42 -7.81 0.31 7.51
CA LEU A 42 -8.03 0.56 6.08
C LEU A 42 -7.62 -0.67 5.28
N GLU A 43 -8.41 -0.98 4.28
CA GLU A 43 -8.04 -1.98 3.26
C GLU A 43 -7.80 -1.26 1.96
N PHE A 44 -6.85 -1.75 1.18
CA PHE A 44 -6.62 -1.19 -0.14
C PHE A 44 -6.37 -2.26 -1.18
N ASP A 45 -6.72 -1.93 -2.40
CA ASP A 45 -6.40 -2.70 -3.59
C ASP A 45 -5.88 -1.75 -4.66
N TYR A 46 -4.91 -2.23 -5.42
CA TYR A 46 -4.33 -1.50 -6.53
C TYR A 46 -4.12 -2.44 -7.72
N VAL A 47 -4.54 -2.00 -8.89
CA VAL A 47 -4.10 -2.51 -10.18
C VAL A 47 -3.68 -1.29 -11.01
N PRO A 48 -2.92 -1.45 -12.10
CA PRO A 48 -2.47 -0.28 -12.88
C PRO A 48 -3.62 0.68 -13.20
N GLU A 49 -3.41 1.94 -12.86
CA GLU A 49 -4.33 3.06 -13.08
C GLU A 49 -5.64 2.99 -12.30
N GLU A 50 -5.79 2.03 -11.39
CA GLU A 50 -7.00 1.90 -10.60
C GLU A 50 -6.68 1.46 -9.18
N HIS A 51 -7.19 2.20 -8.22
CA HIS A 51 -6.99 1.83 -6.82
C HIS A 51 -8.19 2.23 -5.97
N GLU A 52 -8.31 1.59 -4.82
CA GLU A 52 -9.38 1.86 -3.88
C GLU A 52 -8.85 1.71 -2.46
N VAL A 53 -9.27 2.64 -1.60
CA VAL A 53 -9.01 2.57 -0.16
C VAL A 53 -10.36 2.63 0.54
N ARG A 54 -10.61 1.68 1.42
CA ARG A 54 -11.89 1.57 2.13
C ARG A 54 -11.69 1.16 3.57
N ALA A 55 -12.74 1.24 4.38
CA ALA A 55 -12.70 0.78 5.75
C ALA A 55 -12.48 -0.73 5.79
N GLY A 56 -11.62 -1.18 6.68
CA GLY A 56 -11.29 -2.60 6.84
C GLY A 56 -11.54 -3.10 8.24
N HIS A 57 -11.21 -4.36 8.49
CA HIS A 57 -11.34 -4.98 9.78
C HIS A 57 -10.03 -4.94 10.56
N PRO A 58 -10.07 -4.82 11.90
CA PRO A 58 -8.85 -4.85 12.72
C PRO A 58 -8.06 -6.14 12.55
N ASP A 59 -6.73 -6.01 12.60
CA ASP A 59 -5.80 -7.13 12.56
C ASP A 59 -4.72 -6.88 13.61
N TYR A 60 -3.83 -7.84 13.83
CA TYR A 60 -2.73 -7.69 14.77
C TYR A 60 -1.74 -6.62 14.33
N THR A 61 -1.49 -6.57 13.03
CA THR A 61 -0.54 -5.63 12.44
C THR A 61 -0.97 -5.34 11.01
N GLY A 62 -0.49 -4.24 10.44
CA GLY A 62 -0.70 -3.96 9.04
C GLY A 62 0.06 -4.93 8.16
N ARG A 63 -0.46 -5.21 6.99
CA ARG A 63 0.15 -6.08 5.99
C ARG A 63 0.01 -5.46 4.63
N LEU A 64 1.13 -5.46 3.91
CA LEU A 64 1.20 -4.95 2.54
C LEU A 64 1.75 -6.05 1.64
N CYS A 65 1.20 -6.16 0.45
CA CYS A 65 1.71 -7.10 -0.55
C CYS A 65 1.73 -6.41 -1.90
N VAL A 66 2.88 -6.44 -2.57
CA VAL A 66 3.03 -5.88 -3.90
C VAL A 66 3.53 -6.98 -4.82
N ILE A 67 2.85 -7.13 -5.96
CA ILE A 67 3.16 -8.15 -6.96
C ILE A 67 3.50 -7.43 -8.25
N GLY A 68 4.59 -7.84 -8.88
CA GLY A 68 5.01 -7.24 -10.14
C GLY A 68 6.37 -7.72 -10.58
N ALA A 69 6.89 -7.10 -11.63
CA ALA A 69 8.19 -7.41 -12.20
C ALA A 69 9.15 -6.25 -11.97
N GLU A 70 10.42 -6.58 -11.77
CA GLU A 70 11.48 -5.59 -11.57
C GLU A 70 11.16 -4.60 -10.46
N LEU A 71 10.60 -5.10 -9.35
CA LEU A 71 10.21 -4.27 -8.23
C LEU A 71 11.40 -3.58 -7.58
N LYS A 72 11.26 -2.30 -7.31
CA LYS A 72 12.23 -1.50 -6.57
C LYS A 72 11.89 -1.62 -5.08
N GLU A 73 12.31 -2.70 -4.46
CA GLU A 73 11.90 -3.03 -3.09
C GLU A 73 12.29 -1.96 -2.08
N ASP A 74 13.50 -1.40 -2.18
CA ASP A 74 13.94 -0.33 -1.29
C ASP A 74 13.09 0.93 -1.48
N GLY A 75 12.77 1.27 -2.72
CA GLY A 75 11.91 2.41 -3.03
C GLY A 75 10.49 2.22 -2.51
N LEU A 76 9.96 1.00 -2.64
CA LEU A 76 8.63 0.67 -2.12
C LEU A 76 8.59 0.76 -0.60
N ALA A 77 9.62 0.24 0.07
CA ALA A 77 9.72 0.34 1.52
C ALA A 77 9.77 1.79 1.98
N GLU A 78 10.53 2.62 1.27
CA GLU A 78 10.61 4.05 1.56
C GLU A 78 9.28 4.75 1.30
N LEU A 79 8.61 4.43 0.19
CA LEU A 79 7.32 5.02 -0.16
C LEU A 79 6.28 4.78 0.94
N PHE A 80 6.17 3.54 1.40
CA PHE A 80 5.21 3.19 2.46
C PHE A 80 5.74 3.49 3.86
N GLY A 81 7.03 3.80 4.00
CA GLY A 81 7.63 4.10 5.29
C GLY A 81 7.81 2.87 6.17
N VAL A 82 8.10 1.76 5.56
CA VAL A 82 8.24 0.46 6.25
C VAL A 82 9.63 -0.21 5.98
#